data_a417058865a38afb43d0808fa4fbce31
#
_entry.id   a417058865a38afb43d0808fa4fbce31
#
_cell.length_a   1.000
_cell.length_b   1.000
_cell.length_c   1.000
_cell.angle_alpha   90.00
_cell.angle_beta   90.00
_cell.angle_gamma   90.00
#
_symmetry.space_group_name_H-M   'P 1'
#
loop_
_entity.id
_entity.type
_entity.pdbx_description
1 polymer ?
#
loop_
_entity_poly.entity_id
_entity_poly.type
_entity_poly.pdbx_seq_one_letter_code
_entity_poly.pdbx_strand_id
1 'polypeptide(L)'
;MQLIHETGWAATPATVEQPLTGDIDCDVVVIGGGGGGMSAALRLAEKGVDVVLLEAQTLGWGATSRNAGYITNSIAADPELLGLLLKHERLRELYRYAENAVHFAEDAIAHHGIDCGYQQAGIVMAAVSKGQLRHARRNAKVLAEAGSSAEFVEGPEAGLPEGFLGGMREGVGGTLNPGEFVLGLRAATIASGVRVYERTPALDVTDTGDGVTVETPDGTIRARKALLTTNAYSAGLSIAPKNLATPVWTSLVETEPIAPERLDEIGWTSRAPMVTLHMIIESYRVTPRGTIVFGTRRVQTGRNPLPSRTPARKVADDLVRGFRDRFPGLRDIKPQQAWGGWIGMSSTWLPVAGEASDNVLYSLACNGHGFAQTQYVGHLLADRIGGAPLHDDLAAIWHGRKRFWPSLVGAPALYAAWLADRASDRLAALTN
;
A
#
# COMPACT_ATOMS: atom_id res chain seq x y z
N MET A 1 20.74 -15.62 -1.17
CA MET A 1 19.42 -14.97 -1.18
C MET A 1 18.40 -15.93 -1.79
N GLN A 2 17.37 -16.26 -1.02
CA GLN A 2 16.23 -17.07 -1.42
C GLN A 2 15.17 -16.18 -2.10
N LEU A 3 14.59 -16.62 -3.20
CA LEU A 3 13.45 -15.96 -3.82
C LEU A 3 12.17 -16.67 -3.33
N ILE A 4 11.32 -15.96 -2.60
CA ILE A 4 10.10 -16.52 -2.02
C ILE A 4 8.87 -16.08 -2.79
N HIS A 5 7.92 -17.01 -2.88
CA HIS A 5 6.68 -16.83 -3.64
C HIS A 5 5.62 -16.05 -2.86
N GLU A 6 5.60 -16.22 -1.55
CA GLU A 6 4.65 -15.57 -0.67
C GLU A 6 5.22 -14.27 -0.10
N THR A 7 5.05 -14.02 1.16
CA THR A 7 5.60 -12.86 1.87
C THR A 7 6.84 -13.24 2.66
N GLY A 8 7.80 -12.32 2.80
CA GLY A 8 8.94 -12.47 3.71
C GLY A 8 8.57 -12.24 5.17
N TRP A 9 7.38 -11.73 5.43
CA TRP A 9 6.81 -11.59 6.77
C TRP A 9 6.10 -12.88 7.15
N ALA A 10 6.32 -13.40 8.35
CA ALA A 10 5.62 -14.59 8.81
C ALA A 10 4.11 -14.31 8.92
N ALA A 11 3.35 -14.65 7.88
CA ALA A 11 1.93 -14.32 7.74
C ALA A 11 1.08 -15.55 7.39
N THR A 12 1.54 -16.74 7.74
CA THR A 12 0.76 -17.96 7.49
C THR A 12 -0.26 -18.14 8.61
N PRO A 13 -1.57 -18.09 8.32
CA PRO A 13 -2.59 -18.33 9.34
C PRO A 13 -2.57 -19.80 9.78
N ALA A 14 -2.86 -20.03 11.05
CA ALA A 14 -2.93 -21.40 11.63
C ALA A 14 -4.07 -22.22 10.99
N THR A 15 -5.15 -21.57 10.60
CA THR A 15 -6.31 -22.17 9.92
C THR A 15 -6.69 -21.35 8.70
N VAL A 16 -7.32 -22.00 7.75
CA VAL A 16 -7.88 -21.38 6.53
C VAL A 16 -9.38 -21.59 6.58
N GLU A 17 -10.15 -20.54 6.30
CA GLU A 17 -11.61 -20.65 6.24
C GLU A 17 -12.05 -21.49 5.04
N GLN A 18 -13.16 -22.17 5.19
CA GLN A 18 -13.66 -23.06 4.13
C GLN A 18 -14.04 -22.27 2.89
N PRO A 19 -13.77 -22.80 1.69
CA PRO A 19 -14.28 -22.23 0.47
C PRO A 19 -15.82 -22.30 0.43
N LEU A 20 -16.43 -21.39 -0.32
CA LEU A 20 -17.86 -21.43 -0.55
C LEU A 20 -18.25 -22.71 -1.30
N THR A 21 -19.30 -23.36 -0.82
CA THR A 21 -19.96 -24.48 -1.49
C THR A 21 -21.46 -24.23 -1.53
N GLY A 22 -22.03 -24.21 -2.76
CA GLY A 22 -23.45 -23.93 -2.98
C GLY A 22 -23.83 -22.44 -2.95
N ASP A 23 -25.09 -22.18 -3.21
CA ASP A 23 -25.64 -20.84 -3.30
C ASP A 23 -26.00 -20.28 -1.93
N ILE A 24 -25.73 -18.99 -1.72
CA ILE A 24 -26.05 -18.27 -0.49
C ILE A 24 -26.59 -16.87 -0.78
N ASP A 25 -27.34 -16.33 0.18
CA ASP A 25 -27.80 -14.94 0.18
C ASP A 25 -27.11 -14.16 1.32
N CYS A 26 -26.96 -12.83 1.15
CA CYS A 26 -26.49 -11.91 2.18
C CYS A 26 -26.97 -10.49 1.90
N ASP A 27 -26.72 -9.59 2.86
CA ASP A 27 -26.99 -8.17 2.63
C ASP A 27 -25.90 -7.52 1.78
N VAL A 28 -24.62 -7.80 2.11
CA VAL A 28 -23.46 -7.21 1.44
C VAL A 28 -22.41 -8.26 1.19
N VAL A 29 -21.90 -8.32 -0.05
CA VAL A 29 -20.72 -9.11 -0.37
C VAL A 29 -19.52 -8.19 -0.58
N VAL A 30 -18.43 -8.44 0.17
CA VAL A 30 -17.13 -7.77 0.00
C VAL A 30 -16.21 -8.70 -0.77
N ILE A 31 -15.65 -8.24 -1.88
CA ILE A 31 -14.80 -9.02 -2.78
C ILE A 31 -13.37 -8.54 -2.68
N GLY A 32 -12.49 -9.40 -2.14
CA GLY A 32 -11.10 -9.14 -1.84
C GLY A 32 -10.82 -8.98 -0.35
N GLY A 33 -10.14 -9.96 0.24
CA GLY A 33 -9.82 -10.05 1.67
C GLY A 33 -8.53 -9.33 2.07
N GLY A 34 -8.17 -8.24 1.39
CA GLY A 34 -7.09 -7.34 1.81
C GLY A 34 -7.49 -6.44 2.99
N GLY A 35 -6.59 -5.56 3.44
CA GLY A 35 -6.86 -4.65 4.57
C GLY A 35 -8.14 -3.83 4.39
N GLY A 36 -8.41 -3.33 3.18
CA GLY A 36 -9.64 -2.58 2.89
C GLY A 36 -10.90 -3.43 2.98
N GLY A 37 -10.86 -4.67 2.47
CA GLY A 37 -12.00 -5.58 2.53
C GLY A 37 -12.30 -6.06 3.95
N MET A 38 -11.25 -6.42 4.70
CA MET A 38 -11.42 -6.80 6.13
C MET A 38 -11.97 -5.63 6.95
N SER A 39 -11.42 -4.42 6.79
CA SER A 39 -11.91 -3.24 7.50
C SER A 39 -13.37 -2.91 7.15
N ALA A 40 -13.77 -3.03 5.88
CA ALA A 40 -15.15 -2.83 5.46
C ALA A 40 -16.10 -3.89 6.05
N ALA A 41 -15.68 -5.17 6.00
CA ALA A 41 -16.48 -6.26 6.52
C ALA A 41 -16.70 -6.16 8.04
N LEU A 42 -15.64 -5.82 8.80
CA LEU A 42 -15.70 -5.52 10.23
C LEU A 42 -16.74 -4.42 10.50
N ARG A 43 -16.64 -3.31 9.79
CA ARG A 43 -17.55 -2.18 9.99
C ARG A 43 -19.01 -2.52 9.67
N LEU A 44 -19.25 -3.31 8.63
CA LEU A 44 -20.59 -3.79 8.29
C LEU A 44 -21.14 -4.72 9.39
N ALA A 45 -20.32 -5.66 9.87
CA ALA A 45 -20.72 -6.56 10.96
C ALA A 45 -21.04 -5.81 12.26
N GLU A 46 -20.25 -4.79 12.64
CA GLU A 46 -20.54 -3.90 13.77
C GLU A 46 -21.92 -3.22 13.68
N LYS A 47 -22.40 -2.99 12.45
CA LYS A 47 -23.72 -2.42 12.18
C LYS A 47 -24.83 -3.47 12.11
N GLY A 48 -24.53 -4.74 12.35
CA GLY A 48 -25.48 -5.84 12.28
C GLY A 48 -25.89 -6.23 10.86
N VAL A 49 -25.09 -5.87 9.85
CA VAL A 49 -25.32 -6.25 8.45
C VAL A 49 -24.85 -7.69 8.25
N ASP A 50 -25.63 -8.50 7.55
CA ASP A 50 -25.22 -9.84 7.12
C ASP A 50 -24.20 -9.71 5.97
N VAL A 51 -22.91 -9.91 6.29
CA VAL A 51 -21.80 -9.68 5.37
C VAL A 51 -21.04 -10.96 5.04
N VAL A 52 -20.79 -11.13 3.76
CA VAL A 52 -19.91 -12.17 3.22
C VAL A 52 -18.62 -11.51 2.72
N LEU A 53 -17.46 -12.05 3.11
CA LEU A 53 -16.15 -11.64 2.61
C LEU A 53 -15.54 -12.76 1.79
N LEU A 54 -15.31 -12.52 0.49
CA LEU A 54 -14.65 -13.43 -0.44
C LEU A 54 -13.18 -13.10 -0.61
N GLU A 55 -12.33 -14.12 -0.54
CA GLU A 55 -10.93 -14.02 -0.87
C GLU A 55 -10.49 -15.18 -1.76
N ALA A 56 -9.81 -14.87 -2.84
CA ALA A 56 -9.35 -15.85 -3.82
C ALA A 56 -8.24 -16.79 -3.30
N GLN A 57 -7.50 -16.34 -2.28
CA GLN A 57 -6.43 -17.07 -1.61
C GLN A 57 -6.74 -17.16 -0.10
N THR A 58 -5.97 -16.51 0.73
CA THR A 58 -6.21 -16.34 2.16
C THR A 58 -6.30 -14.84 2.50
N LEU A 59 -7.03 -14.49 3.55
CA LEU A 59 -7.15 -13.08 3.96
C LEU A 59 -5.77 -12.44 4.10
N GLY A 60 -5.61 -11.27 3.50
CA GLY A 60 -4.36 -10.52 3.50
C GLY A 60 -3.28 -11.03 2.54
N TRP A 61 -3.50 -12.09 1.76
CA TRP A 61 -2.50 -12.67 0.87
C TRP A 61 -1.92 -11.70 -0.17
N GLY A 62 -2.69 -10.72 -0.59
CA GLY A 62 -2.30 -9.71 -1.57
C GLY A 62 -1.25 -8.71 -1.04
N ALA A 63 -1.34 -7.45 -1.47
CA ALA A 63 -0.40 -6.40 -1.10
C ALA A 63 -0.33 -6.12 0.40
N THR A 64 -1.37 -6.44 1.17
CA THR A 64 -1.45 -6.13 2.60
C THR A 64 -0.39 -6.83 3.43
N SER A 65 -0.07 -8.10 3.15
CA SER A 65 1.01 -8.83 3.85
C SER A 65 2.37 -8.73 3.16
N ARG A 66 2.45 -8.18 1.94
CA ARG A 66 3.66 -8.22 1.10
C ARG A 66 4.42 -6.90 1.03
N ASN A 67 3.83 -5.82 1.57
CA ASN A 67 4.43 -4.48 1.53
C ASN A 67 5.62 -4.34 2.49
N ALA A 68 6.30 -3.20 2.44
CA ALA A 68 7.46 -2.94 3.27
C ALA A 68 7.14 -2.59 4.74
N GLY A 69 5.86 -2.50 5.11
CA GLY A 69 5.40 -2.24 6.48
C GLY A 69 5.47 -0.78 6.90
N TYR A 70 5.20 0.13 5.98
CA TYR A 70 5.08 1.56 6.27
C TYR A 70 3.60 1.93 6.48
N ILE A 71 3.33 2.68 7.55
CA ILE A 71 2.11 3.47 7.73
C ILE A 71 2.49 4.91 7.46
N THR A 72 1.91 5.54 6.43
CA THR A 72 2.31 6.85 5.92
C THR A 72 1.11 7.68 5.51
N ASN A 73 1.15 8.99 5.75
CA ASN A 73 0.21 9.97 5.22
C ASN A 73 0.61 10.47 3.82
N SER A 74 1.64 9.90 3.22
CA SER A 74 2.02 10.19 1.85
C SER A 74 0.97 9.70 0.86
N ILE A 75 0.76 10.47 -0.19
CA ILE A 75 0.05 10.05 -1.41
C ILE A 75 1.07 9.89 -2.54
N ALA A 76 0.79 9.05 -3.52
CA ALA A 76 1.78 8.71 -4.56
C ALA A 76 2.19 9.90 -5.45
N ALA A 77 1.41 10.97 -5.48
CA ALA A 77 1.68 12.15 -6.28
C ALA A 77 2.61 13.14 -5.53
N ASP A 78 3.45 13.82 -6.28
CA ASP A 78 4.42 14.79 -5.76
C ASP A 78 3.73 16.02 -5.17
N PRO A 79 4.04 16.45 -3.91
CA PRO A 79 3.38 17.56 -3.24
C PRO A 79 3.54 18.90 -3.96
N GLU A 80 4.75 19.23 -4.47
CA GLU A 80 5.01 20.47 -5.19
C GLU A 80 4.19 20.53 -6.47
N LEU A 81 4.14 19.41 -7.21
CA LEU A 81 3.32 19.32 -8.44
C LEU A 81 1.82 19.47 -8.13
N LEU A 82 1.34 18.82 -7.06
CA LEU A 82 -0.06 18.97 -6.63
C LEU A 82 -0.37 20.39 -6.20
N GLY A 83 0.54 21.06 -5.50
CA GLY A 83 0.41 22.47 -5.10
C GLY A 83 0.31 23.43 -6.30
N LEU A 84 0.90 23.08 -7.46
CA LEU A 84 0.77 23.84 -8.69
C LEU A 84 -0.54 23.54 -9.46
N LEU A 85 -1.05 22.31 -9.36
CA LEU A 85 -2.20 21.84 -10.14
C LEU A 85 -3.53 21.99 -9.44
N LEU A 86 -3.55 21.95 -8.10
CA LEU A 86 -4.76 21.94 -7.30
C LEU A 86 -4.96 23.27 -6.57
N LYS A 87 -6.22 23.62 -6.31
CA LYS A 87 -6.54 24.68 -5.37
C LYS A 87 -6.08 24.27 -3.97
N HIS A 88 -5.64 25.24 -3.16
CA HIS A 88 -5.13 25.03 -1.82
C HIS A 88 -6.10 24.24 -0.91
N GLU A 89 -7.39 24.56 -0.98
CA GLU A 89 -8.44 23.83 -0.27
C GLU A 89 -8.45 22.33 -0.62
N ARG A 90 -8.35 22.02 -1.90
CA ARG A 90 -8.33 20.63 -2.40
C ARG A 90 -7.10 19.87 -1.94
N LEU A 91 -5.96 20.55 -1.86
CA LEU A 91 -4.73 19.98 -1.35
C LEU A 91 -4.86 19.64 0.15
N ARG A 92 -5.44 20.55 0.94
CA ARG A 92 -5.77 20.31 2.37
C ARG A 92 -6.66 19.10 2.57
N GLU A 93 -7.74 18.97 1.79
CA GLU A 93 -8.67 17.83 1.87
C GLU A 93 -7.94 16.50 1.65
N LEU A 94 -7.06 16.44 0.64
CA LEU A 94 -6.30 15.23 0.32
C LEU A 94 -5.32 14.84 1.45
N TYR A 95 -4.59 15.80 2.02
CA TYR A 95 -3.64 15.50 3.09
C TYR A 95 -4.33 15.25 4.43
N ARG A 96 -5.44 15.93 4.73
CA ARG A 96 -6.30 15.59 5.87
C ARG A 96 -6.80 14.15 5.77
N TYR A 97 -7.33 13.76 4.61
CA TYR A 97 -7.73 12.37 4.35
C TYR A 97 -6.57 11.39 4.62
N ALA A 98 -5.38 11.70 4.13
CA ALA A 98 -4.24 10.81 4.28
C ALA A 98 -3.75 10.69 5.75
N GLU A 99 -3.75 11.78 6.53
CA GLU A 99 -3.45 11.75 7.96
C GLU A 99 -4.54 11.02 8.77
N ASN A 100 -5.82 11.28 8.48
CA ASN A 100 -6.92 10.56 9.12
C ASN A 100 -6.85 9.06 8.85
N ALA A 101 -6.39 8.65 7.66
CA ALA A 101 -6.16 7.25 7.36
C ALA A 101 -5.05 6.61 8.21
N VAL A 102 -3.98 7.36 8.52
CA VAL A 102 -2.92 6.91 9.43
C VAL A 102 -3.49 6.72 10.83
N HIS A 103 -4.16 7.72 11.38
CA HIS A 103 -4.77 7.63 12.72
C HIS A 103 -5.80 6.50 12.80
N PHE A 104 -6.62 6.31 11.77
CA PHE A 104 -7.54 5.18 11.71
C PHE A 104 -6.81 3.82 11.79
N ALA A 105 -5.68 3.67 11.09
CA ALA A 105 -4.92 2.42 11.15
C ALA A 105 -4.25 2.21 12.51
N GLU A 106 -3.75 3.27 13.15
CA GLU A 106 -3.22 3.26 14.52
C GLU A 106 -4.30 2.87 15.53
N ASP A 107 -5.47 3.47 15.43
CA ASP A 107 -6.63 3.16 16.28
C ASP A 107 -7.10 1.71 16.07
N ALA A 108 -7.11 1.20 14.85
CA ALA A 108 -7.49 -0.18 14.56
C ALA A 108 -6.50 -1.18 15.18
N ILE A 109 -5.19 -0.89 15.14
CA ILE A 109 -4.17 -1.71 15.80
C ILE A 109 -4.43 -1.76 17.31
N ALA A 110 -4.68 -0.61 17.93
CA ALA A 110 -4.94 -0.52 19.36
C ALA A 110 -6.27 -1.18 19.76
N HIS A 111 -7.36 -0.89 19.01
CA HIS A 111 -8.71 -1.38 19.30
C HIS A 111 -8.80 -2.90 19.22
N HIS A 112 -8.18 -3.50 18.22
CA HIS A 112 -8.19 -4.95 18.03
C HIS A 112 -7.04 -5.67 18.75
N GLY A 113 -6.18 -4.92 19.48
CA GLY A 113 -5.03 -5.50 20.22
C GLY A 113 -4.06 -6.24 19.31
N ILE A 114 -3.80 -5.70 18.10
CA ILE A 114 -2.95 -6.35 17.11
C ILE A 114 -1.48 -6.18 17.49
N ASP A 115 -0.83 -7.26 17.88
CA ASP A 115 0.62 -7.27 18.13
C ASP A 115 1.37 -7.43 16.80
N CYS A 116 1.71 -6.29 16.20
CA CYS A 116 2.43 -6.22 14.92
C CYS A 116 3.74 -5.42 15.01
N GLY A 117 4.23 -5.18 16.24
CA GLY A 117 5.46 -4.43 16.47
C GLY A 117 5.41 -3.01 15.90
N TYR A 118 4.25 -2.33 15.98
CA TYR A 118 4.10 -0.97 15.46
C TYR A 118 5.02 0.00 16.21
N GLN A 119 5.76 0.80 15.45
CA GLN A 119 6.64 1.86 15.94
C GLN A 119 6.26 3.17 15.26
N GLN A 120 5.77 4.13 16.05
CA GLN A 120 5.49 5.48 15.59
C GLN A 120 6.82 6.26 15.49
N ALA A 121 7.40 6.29 14.32
CA ALA A 121 8.71 6.92 14.07
C ALA A 121 8.66 8.00 12.98
N GLY A 122 7.50 8.23 12.39
CA GLY A 122 7.39 8.96 11.13
C GLY A 122 8.13 8.23 10.00
N ILE A 123 8.22 8.88 8.85
CA ILE A 123 8.97 8.36 7.69
C ILE A 123 9.75 9.52 7.08
N VAL A 124 11.00 9.30 6.68
CA VAL A 124 11.80 10.32 6.02
C VAL A 124 11.80 10.10 4.51
N MET A 125 11.24 11.05 3.78
CA MET A 125 11.39 11.16 2.31
C MET A 125 12.78 11.74 2.03
N ALA A 126 13.78 10.85 1.89
CA ALA A 126 15.19 11.18 1.99
C ALA A 126 15.80 11.61 0.65
N ALA A 127 16.60 12.66 0.68
CA ALA A 127 17.34 13.20 -0.44
C ALA A 127 18.76 12.62 -0.51
N VAL A 128 19.18 12.13 -1.69
CA VAL A 128 20.53 11.62 -1.96
C VAL A 128 21.33 12.56 -2.88
N SER A 129 20.77 13.69 -3.24
CA SER A 129 21.43 14.74 -4.02
C SER A 129 20.98 16.14 -3.57
N LYS A 130 21.82 17.15 -3.83
CA LYS A 130 21.47 18.57 -3.54
C LYS A 130 20.19 19.02 -4.26
N GLY A 131 19.91 18.46 -5.45
CA GLY A 131 18.66 18.70 -6.19
C GLY A 131 17.45 18.18 -5.43
N GLN A 132 17.50 16.92 -4.99
CA GLN A 132 16.45 16.30 -4.18
C GLN A 132 16.29 16.98 -2.82
N LEU A 133 17.37 17.42 -2.19
CA LEU A 133 17.30 18.15 -0.91
C LEU A 133 16.52 19.47 -1.06
N ARG A 134 16.79 20.25 -2.11
CA ARG A 134 16.01 21.46 -2.42
C ARG A 134 14.54 21.13 -2.70
N HIS A 135 14.28 20.03 -3.37
CA HIS A 135 12.92 19.55 -3.65
C HIS A 135 12.21 19.15 -2.35
N ALA A 136 12.86 18.38 -1.48
CA ALA A 136 12.33 18.03 -0.15
C ALA A 136 11.91 19.28 0.67
N ARG A 137 12.73 20.33 0.64
CA ARG A 137 12.44 21.61 1.35
C ARG A 137 11.18 22.29 0.77
N ARG A 138 10.99 22.27 -0.56
CA ARG A 138 9.78 22.82 -1.19
C ARG A 138 8.56 21.97 -0.87
N ASN A 139 8.68 20.65 -0.92
CA ASN A 139 7.60 19.74 -0.55
C ASN A 139 7.16 19.92 0.88
N ALA A 140 8.11 20.00 1.84
CA ALA A 140 7.78 20.24 3.24
C ALA A 140 7.02 21.57 3.43
N LYS A 141 7.40 22.64 2.71
CA LYS A 141 6.69 23.91 2.74
C LYS A 141 5.25 23.78 2.23
N VAL A 142 5.04 23.13 1.06
CA VAL A 142 3.71 22.91 0.48
C VAL A 142 2.82 22.13 1.44
N LEU A 143 3.38 21.08 2.08
CA LEU A 143 2.64 20.25 3.02
C LEU A 143 2.29 21.00 4.32
N ALA A 144 3.22 21.78 4.85
CA ALA A 144 2.95 22.62 6.02
C ALA A 144 1.84 23.65 5.72
N GLU A 145 1.85 24.27 4.53
CA GLU A 145 0.78 25.16 4.08
C GLU A 145 -0.55 24.43 3.91
N ALA A 146 -0.53 23.16 3.53
CA ALA A 146 -1.72 22.30 3.46
C ALA A 146 -2.19 21.80 4.84
N GLY A 147 -1.46 22.10 5.93
CA GLY A 147 -1.80 21.70 7.29
C GLY A 147 -1.33 20.30 7.70
N SER A 148 -0.43 19.68 6.91
CA SER A 148 0.22 18.42 7.27
C SER A 148 1.32 18.63 8.30
N SER A 149 1.57 17.63 9.14
CA SER A 149 2.63 17.61 10.15
C SER A 149 4.06 17.41 9.60
N ALA A 150 4.24 17.41 8.28
CA ALA A 150 5.54 17.18 7.65
C ALA A 150 6.52 18.34 7.88
N GLU A 151 7.79 18.02 8.17
CA GLU A 151 8.87 18.96 8.40
C GLU A 151 10.10 18.68 7.54
N PHE A 152 10.88 19.70 7.23
CA PHE A 152 12.19 19.55 6.59
C PHE A 152 13.25 19.22 7.63
N VAL A 153 14.13 18.24 7.34
CA VAL A 153 15.23 17.81 8.22
C VAL A 153 16.55 17.74 7.46
N GLU A 154 17.65 18.13 8.12
CA GLU A 154 19.02 17.98 7.61
C GLU A 154 19.56 16.59 8.00
N GLY A 155 20.41 15.98 7.15
CA GLY A 155 20.80 14.59 7.31
C GLY A 155 21.49 14.23 8.62
N PRO A 156 22.56 14.90 9.01
CA PRO A 156 23.30 14.59 10.26
C PRO A 156 22.44 14.81 11.52
N GLU A 157 21.69 15.90 11.59
CA GLU A 157 20.80 16.23 12.72
C GLU A 157 19.63 15.25 12.83
N ALA A 158 19.16 14.74 11.69
CA ALA A 158 18.10 13.74 11.64
C ALA A 158 18.62 12.31 11.92
N GLY A 159 19.93 12.11 12.12
CA GLY A 159 20.55 10.80 12.34
C GLY A 159 20.38 9.85 11.14
N LEU A 160 20.43 10.39 9.93
CA LEU A 160 20.36 9.64 8.69
C LEU A 160 21.75 9.10 8.30
N PRO A 161 21.82 7.96 7.58
CA PRO A 161 23.09 7.38 7.14
C PRO A 161 23.86 8.33 6.22
N GLU A 162 25.18 8.15 6.18
CA GLU A 162 26.04 8.83 5.21
C GLU A 162 25.53 8.68 3.78
N GLY A 163 25.56 9.76 3.01
CA GLY A 163 25.03 9.81 1.64
C GLY A 163 23.55 10.24 1.55
N PHE A 164 22.85 10.34 2.69
CA PHE A 164 21.53 10.95 2.75
C PHE A 164 21.64 12.37 3.32
N LEU A 165 21.38 13.35 2.48
CA LEU A 165 21.65 14.77 2.79
C LEU A 165 20.61 15.42 3.73
N GLY A 166 19.50 14.75 3.94
CA GLY A 166 18.33 15.25 4.67
C GLY A 166 17.05 14.78 3.97
N GLY A 167 15.96 15.49 4.22
CA GLY A 167 14.68 15.13 3.59
C GLY A 167 13.49 15.85 4.17
N MET A 168 12.35 15.28 3.94
CA MET A 168 11.09 15.66 4.56
C MET A 168 10.66 14.51 5.48
N ARG A 169 10.44 14.81 6.76
CA ARG A 169 9.92 13.85 7.74
C ARG A 169 8.42 14.01 7.85
N GLU A 170 7.68 12.94 7.71
CA GLU A 170 6.26 12.87 8.08
C GLU A 170 6.15 12.82 9.60
N GLY A 171 5.23 13.60 10.19
CA GLY A 171 5.05 13.69 11.65
C GLY A 171 4.17 12.60 12.23
N VAL A 172 3.48 11.83 11.38
CA VAL A 172 2.56 10.75 11.75
C VAL A 172 2.96 9.43 11.09
N GLY A 173 2.47 8.31 11.65
CA GLY A 173 2.74 6.99 11.12
C GLY A 173 4.10 6.42 11.51
N GLY A 174 4.54 5.39 10.80
CA GLY A 174 5.75 4.67 11.16
C GLY A 174 5.84 3.31 10.47
N THR A 175 6.31 2.30 11.20
CA THR A 175 6.49 0.95 10.64
C THR A 175 5.93 -0.15 11.53
N LEU A 176 5.57 -1.26 10.91
CA LEU A 176 5.09 -2.46 11.57
C LEU A 176 5.48 -3.72 10.78
N ASN A 177 5.18 -4.89 11.34
CA ASN A 177 5.23 -6.17 10.62
C ASN A 177 3.89 -6.41 9.89
N PRO A 178 3.83 -6.32 8.56
CA PRO A 178 2.58 -6.50 7.81
C PRO A 178 1.97 -7.90 7.94
N GLY A 179 2.80 -8.91 8.15
CA GLY A 179 2.35 -10.28 8.35
C GLY A 179 1.59 -10.44 9.65
N GLU A 180 2.17 -10.00 10.77
CA GLU A 180 1.53 -10.03 12.09
C GLU A 180 0.27 -9.17 12.11
N PHE A 181 0.32 -7.99 11.48
CA PHE A 181 -0.87 -7.15 11.33
C PHE A 181 -2.01 -7.88 10.62
N VAL A 182 -1.73 -8.54 9.50
CA VAL A 182 -2.75 -9.30 8.74
C VAL A 182 -3.33 -10.42 9.60
N LEU A 183 -2.51 -11.15 10.35
CA LEU A 183 -3.00 -12.22 11.22
C LEU A 183 -3.93 -11.69 12.32
N GLY A 184 -3.59 -10.56 12.93
CA GLY A 184 -4.44 -9.90 13.92
C GLY A 184 -5.75 -9.38 13.33
N LEU A 185 -5.69 -8.67 12.20
CA LEU A 185 -6.88 -8.15 11.53
C LEU A 185 -7.80 -9.28 11.02
N ARG A 186 -7.21 -10.37 10.52
CA ARG A 186 -7.94 -11.59 10.13
C ARG A 186 -8.68 -12.19 11.35
N ALA A 187 -8.01 -12.34 12.48
CA ALA A 187 -8.61 -12.87 13.70
C ALA A 187 -9.80 -11.99 14.15
N ALA A 188 -9.65 -10.67 14.16
CA ALA A 188 -10.71 -9.74 14.47
C ALA A 188 -11.90 -9.87 13.50
N THR A 189 -11.63 -9.98 12.18
CA THR A 189 -12.66 -10.14 11.15
C THR A 189 -13.47 -11.42 11.34
N ILE A 190 -12.82 -12.54 11.63
CA ILE A 190 -13.52 -13.82 11.88
C ILE A 190 -14.32 -13.75 13.17
N ALA A 191 -13.75 -13.19 14.24
CA ALA A 191 -14.41 -13.07 15.54
C ALA A 191 -15.63 -12.16 15.53
N SER A 192 -15.72 -11.22 14.56
CA SER A 192 -16.87 -10.31 14.42
C SER A 192 -18.12 -10.95 13.83
N GLY A 193 -18.07 -12.22 13.44
CA GLY A 193 -19.19 -12.94 12.84
C GLY A 193 -19.34 -12.74 11.32
N VAL A 194 -18.37 -12.11 10.66
CA VAL A 194 -18.32 -12.05 9.19
C VAL A 194 -18.21 -13.45 8.62
N ARG A 195 -19.04 -13.79 7.65
CA ARG A 195 -18.96 -15.04 6.90
C ARG A 195 -17.81 -14.96 5.90
N VAL A 196 -16.66 -15.54 6.24
CA VAL A 196 -15.45 -15.51 5.43
C VAL A 196 -15.35 -16.77 4.60
N TYR A 197 -15.10 -16.62 3.29
CA TYR A 197 -14.79 -17.72 2.37
C TYR A 197 -13.44 -17.44 1.70
N GLU A 198 -12.41 -18.20 2.11
CA GLU A 198 -11.08 -18.19 1.49
C GLU A 198 -11.03 -19.18 0.32
N ARG A 199 -10.03 -19.09 -0.56
CA ARG A 199 -9.91 -19.90 -1.78
C ARG A 199 -11.17 -19.86 -2.66
N THR A 200 -11.89 -18.76 -2.61
CA THR A 200 -13.15 -18.54 -3.32
C THR A 200 -13.03 -17.31 -4.22
N PRO A 201 -12.44 -17.44 -5.42
CA PRO A 201 -12.37 -16.32 -6.35
C PRO A 201 -13.75 -15.92 -6.85
N ALA A 202 -14.06 -14.63 -6.88
CA ALA A 202 -15.18 -14.13 -7.67
C ALA A 202 -14.81 -14.22 -9.16
N LEU A 203 -15.59 -14.97 -9.93
CA LEU A 203 -15.40 -15.18 -11.36
C LEU A 203 -16.06 -14.09 -12.19
N ASP A 204 -17.26 -13.69 -11.79
CA ASP A 204 -17.99 -12.53 -12.33
C ASP A 204 -18.85 -11.87 -11.26
N VAL A 205 -19.19 -10.59 -11.49
CA VAL A 205 -20.06 -9.78 -10.65
C VAL A 205 -21.02 -9.02 -11.54
N THR A 206 -22.31 -9.29 -11.36
CA THR A 206 -23.38 -8.69 -12.17
C THR A 206 -24.33 -7.89 -11.27
N ASP A 207 -24.54 -6.62 -11.58
CA ASP A 207 -25.62 -5.83 -11.01
C ASP A 207 -26.92 -6.14 -11.74
N THR A 208 -27.90 -6.68 -11.02
CA THR A 208 -29.21 -7.10 -11.58
C THR A 208 -30.27 -6.00 -11.50
N GLY A 209 -29.91 -4.81 -10.96
CA GLY A 209 -30.84 -3.71 -10.68
C GLY A 209 -31.43 -3.82 -9.26
N ASP A 210 -31.96 -4.98 -8.89
CA ASP A 210 -32.51 -5.21 -7.54
C ASP A 210 -31.46 -5.66 -6.53
N GLY A 211 -30.24 -5.95 -6.99
CA GLY A 211 -29.11 -6.41 -6.17
C GLY A 211 -27.93 -6.81 -7.02
N VAL A 212 -27.09 -7.69 -6.49
CA VAL A 212 -25.85 -8.15 -7.12
C VAL A 212 -25.77 -9.68 -7.06
N THR A 213 -25.34 -10.28 -8.16
CA THR A 213 -24.99 -11.70 -8.23
C THR A 213 -23.48 -11.85 -8.41
N VAL A 214 -22.84 -12.68 -7.58
CA VAL A 214 -21.43 -13.00 -7.68
C VAL A 214 -21.26 -14.50 -7.97
N GLU A 215 -20.63 -14.81 -9.10
CA GLU A 215 -20.31 -16.17 -9.48
C GLU A 215 -18.98 -16.61 -8.88
N THR A 216 -18.95 -17.81 -8.33
CA THR A 216 -17.75 -18.48 -7.79
C THR A 216 -17.61 -19.87 -8.40
N PRO A 217 -16.49 -20.59 -8.24
CA PRO A 217 -16.34 -21.94 -8.81
C PRO A 217 -17.42 -22.94 -8.36
N ASP A 218 -17.85 -22.87 -7.10
CA ASP A 218 -18.68 -23.90 -6.48
C ASP A 218 -20.02 -23.36 -5.92
N GLY A 219 -20.43 -22.15 -6.32
CA GLY A 219 -21.70 -21.55 -5.90
C GLY A 219 -21.85 -20.10 -6.31
N THR A 220 -23.01 -19.55 -6.04
CA THR A 220 -23.41 -18.19 -6.36
C THR A 220 -23.81 -17.43 -5.11
N ILE A 221 -23.41 -16.15 -4.98
CA ILE A 221 -23.84 -15.25 -3.91
C ILE A 221 -24.79 -14.23 -4.48
N ARG A 222 -25.97 -14.12 -3.85
CA ARG A 222 -26.91 -13.01 -4.10
C ARG A 222 -26.84 -12.04 -2.94
N ALA A 223 -26.60 -10.76 -3.25
CA ALA A 223 -26.48 -9.71 -2.25
C ALA A 223 -27.25 -8.45 -2.67
N ARG A 224 -27.62 -7.62 -1.72
CA ARG A 224 -28.21 -6.30 -2.03
C ARG A 224 -27.17 -5.32 -2.58
N LYS A 225 -25.94 -5.38 -2.06
CA LYS A 225 -24.81 -4.54 -2.46
C LYS A 225 -23.52 -5.34 -2.53
N ALA A 226 -22.59 -4.85 -3.34
CA ALA A 226 -21.23 -5.40 -3.37
C ALA A 226 -20.19 -4.27 -3.18
N LEU A 227 -19.03 -4.65 -2.59
CA LEU A 227 -17.86 -3.79 -2.48
C LEU A 227 -16.65 -4.48 -3.08
N LEU A 228 -16.05 -3.86 -4.11
CA LEU A 228 -14.82 -4.35 -4.73
C LEU A 228 -13.60 -3.76 -4.03
N THR A 229 -12.75 -4.62 -3.47
CA THR A 229 -11.47 -4.25 -2.81
C THR A 229 -10.29 -5.04 -3.37
N THR A 230 -10.39 -5.47 -4.62
CA THR A 230 -9.46 -6.38 -5.30
C THR A 230 -8.19 -5.71 -5.83
N ASN A 231 -8.03 -4.39 -5.64
CA ASN A 231 -6.85 -3.59 -6.00
C ASN A 231 -6.27 -3.94 -7.40
N ALA A 232 -5.05 -4.45 -7.49
CA ALA A 232 -4.38 -4.80 -8.75
C ALA A 232 -5.11 -5.90 -9.55
N TYR A 233 -5.91 -6.73 -8.90
CA TYR A 233 -6.60 -7.87 -9.50
C TYR A 233 -7.97 -7.52 -10.11
N SER A 234 -8.39 -6.27 -9.97
CA SER A 234 -9.73 -5.79 -10.38
C SER A 234 -10.03 -5.93 -11.86
N ALA A 235 -9.02 -5.87 -12.73
CA ALA A 235 -9.24 -5.97 -14.19
C ALA A 235 -9.73 -7.35 -14.66
N GLY A 236 -9.78 -8.34 -13.77
CA GLY A 236 -10.42 -9.65 -14.02
C GLY A 236 -11.95 -9.61 -13.91
N LEU A 237 -12.52 -8.59 -13.27
CA LEU A 237 -13.96 -8.44 -13.06
C LEU A 237 -14.56 -7.48 -14.08
N SER A 238 -15.58 -7.95 -14.82
CA SER A 238 -16.23 -7.18 -15.91
C SER A 238 -16.88 -5.89 -15.42
N ILE A 239 -17.41 -5.87 -14.18
CA ILE A 239 -18.05 -4.75 -13.52
C ILE A 239 -17.05 -3.66 -13.07
N ALA A 240 -15.78 -4.01 -12.86
CA ALA A 240 -14.80 -3.04 -12.41
C ALA A 240 -14.54 -1.95 -13.47
N PRO A 241 -14.38 -0.67 -13.06
CA PRO A 241 -14.14 0.40 -14.02
C PRO A 241 -12.89 0.13 -14.88
N LYS A 242 -13.07 0.17 -16.21
CA LYS A 242 -11.96 -0.04 -17.16
C LYS A 242 -10.88 1.03 -16.95
N ASN A 243 -9.62 0.62 -17.11
CA ASN A 243 -8.42 1.47 -16.99
C ASN A 243 -8.19 2.09 -15.59
N LEU A 244 -8.95 1.70 -14.58
CA LEU A 244 -8.79 2.25 -13.23
C LEU A 244 -7.44 1.89 -12.62
N ALA A 245 -7.04 0.64 -12.72
CA ALA A 245 -5.82 0.14 -12.10
C ALA A 245 -4.88 -0.52 -13.11
N THR A 246 -3.65 -0.02 -13.20
CA THR A 246 -2.55 -0.70 -13.91
C THR A 246 -1.79 -1.55 -12.88
N PRO A 247 -1.70 -2.88 -13.07
CA PRO A 247 -0.93 -3.73 -12.17
C PRO A 247 0.57 -3.47 -12.30
N VAL A 248 1.22 -3.21 -11.17
CA VAL A 248 2.66 -3.02 -11.07
C VAL A 248 3.22 -3.96 -10.01
N TRP A 249 4.26 -4.72 -10.36
CA TRP A 249 4.98 -5.59 -9.44
C TRP A 249 6.13 -4.84 -8.81
N THR A 250 6.20 -4.86 -7.48
CA THR A 250 7.33 -4.39 -6.68
C THR A 250 8.03 -5.55 -5.99
N SER A 251 9.30 -5.36 -5.65
CA SER A 251 10.10 -6.39 -4.98
C SER A 251 10.81 -5.81 -3.77
N LEU A 252 10.95 -6.62 -2.74
CA LEU A 252 11.64 -6.32 -1.49
C LEU A 252 12.73 -7.35 -1.25
N VAL A 253 13.75 -6.95 -0.51
CA VAL A 253 14.84 -7.81 -0.05
C VAL A 253 15.02 -7.58 1.45
N GLU A 254 15.29 -8.64 2.19
CA GLU A 254 15.70 -8.60 3.59
C GLU A 254 17.13 -9.09 3.76
N THR A 255 17.89 -8.40 4.61
CA THR A 255 19.27 -8.76 4.98
C THR A 255 19.30 -9.79 6.11
N GLU A 256 20.47 -10.34 6.37
CA GLU A 256 20.80 -10.93 7.68
C GLU A 256 20.73 -9.84 8.77
N PRO A 257 20.61 -10.24 10.07
CA PRO A 257 20.69 -9.29 11.19
C PRO A 257 22.00 -8.53 11.19
N ILE A 258 21.94 -7.25 11.51
CA ILE A 258 23.05 -6.29 11.54
C ILE A 258 23.21 -5.81 12.98
N ALA A 259 24.43 -5.86 13.50
CA ALA A 259 24.72 -5.34 14.82
C ALA A 259 24.41 -3.82 14.89
N PRO A 260 23.77 -3.32 15.96
CA PRO A 260 23.39 -1.91 16.08
C PRO A 260 24.59 -0.95 15.87
N GLU A 261 25.76 -1.34 16.33
CA GLU A 261 27.00 -0.56 16.20
C GLU A 261 27.37 -0.31 14.72
N ARG A 262 27.13 -1.29 13.82
CA ARG A 262 27.35 -1.14 12.39
C ARG A 262 26.42 -0.11 11.75
N LEU A 263 25.21 0.06 12.29
CA LEU A 263 24.29 1.10 11.86
C LEU A 263 24.71 2.47 12.39
N ASP A 264 25.29 2.54 13.59
CA ASP A 264 25.85 3.78 14.15
C ASP A 264 27.09 4.22 13.38
N GLU A 265 27.97 3.29 13.01
CA GLU A 265 29.18 3.53 12.21
C GLU A 265 28.87 4.20 10.85
N ILE A 266 27.74 3.87 10.23
CA ILE A 266 27.30 4.52 8.98
C ILE A 266 26.46 5.78 9.21
N GLY A 267 26.31 6.25 10.45
CA GLY A 267 25.55 7.44 10.83
C GLY A 267 24.03 7.25 10.90
N TRP A 268 23.51 6.01 10.78
CA TRP A 268 22.06 5.75 10.89
C TRP A 268 21.63 5.62 12.36
N THR A 269 21.86 6.67 13.13
CA THR A 269 21.60 6.68 14.57
C THR A 269 20.13 6.77 14.94
N SER A 270 19.31 7.41 14.11
CA SER A 270 17.86 7.52 14.34
C SER A 270 17.11 6.23 14.06
N ARG A 271 17.64 5.31 13.24
CA ARG A 271 16.92 4.15 12.70
C ARG A 271 15.61 4.54 11.97
N ALA A 272 15.42 5.82 11.64
CA ALA A 272 14.23 6.30 10.95
C ALA A 272 14.02 5.54 9.64
N PRO A 273 12.80 5.06 9.35
CA PRO A 273 12.48 4.47 8.07
C PRO A 273 12.57 5.52 6.97
N MET A 274 13.15 5.15 5.84
CA MET A 274 13.43 6.08 4.75
C MET A 274 12.82 5.61 3.44
N VAL A 275 12.39 6.59 2.64
CA VAL A 275 12.01 6.42 1.23
C VAL A 275 12.71 7.50 0.43
N THR A 276 13.36 7.17 -0.68
CA THR A 276 14.10 8.18 -1.47
C THR A 276 13.18 9.00 -2.37
N LEU A 277 13.61 10.22 -2.69
CA LEU A 277 12.94 11.14 -3.60
C LEU A 277 13.24 10.87 -5.09
N HIS A 278 13.28 9.59 -5.49
CA HIS A 278 13.34 9.17 -6.89
C HIS A 278 11.94 9.01 -7.48
N MET A 279 11.82 9.02 -8.81
CA MET A 279 10.54 8.71 -9.47
C MET A 279 10.11 7.27 -9.17
N ILE A 280 11.06 6.33 -9.17
CA ILE A 280 10.85 4.99 -8.64
C ILE A 280 11.58 4.91 -7.31
N ILE A 281 10.86 5.14 -6.24
CA ILE A 281 11.38 5.22 -4.87
C ILE A 281 12.23 4.02 -4.50
N GLU A 282 13.20 4.23 -3.61
CA GLU A 282 13.90 3.18 -2.88
C GLU A 282 13.46 3.28 -1.42
N SER A 283 13.15 2.17 -0.78
CA SER A 283 12.74 2.13 0.63
C SER A 283 13.75 1.37 1.47
N TYR A 284 14.01 1.85 2.68
CA TYR A 284 14.97 1.26 3.62
C TYR A 284 14.45 1.39 5.04
N ARG A 285 14.33 0.28 5.75
CA ARG A 285 13.98 0.32 7.17
C ARG A 285 14.67 -0.78 7.96
N VAL A 286 15.03 -0.48 9.20
CA VAL A 286 15.49 -1.46 10.18
C VAL A 286 14.25 -2.12 10.80
N THR A 287 14.28 -3.44 10.91
CA THR A 287 13.23 -4.21 11.59
C THR A 287 13.58 -4.44 13.07
N PRO A 288 12.62 -4.79 13.94
CA PRO A 288 12.92 -5.18 15.32
C PRO A 288 13.88 -6.37 15.44
N ARG A 289 14.03 -7.17 14.37
CA ARG A 289 15.00 -8.29 14.32
C ARG A 289 16.42 -7.84 13.99
N GLY A 290 16.67 -6.55 13.83
CA GLY A 290 17.95 -5.99 13.40
C GLY A 290 18.28 -6.20 11.92
N THR A 291 17.32 -6.67 11.10
CA THR A 291 17.51 -6.78 9.64
C THR A 291 17.15 -5.48 8.96
N ILE A 292 17.67 -5.23 7.75
CA ILE A 292 17.17 -4.17 6.88
C ILE A 292 16.27 -4.77 5.82
N VAL A 293 15.02 -4.28 5.74
CA VAL A 293 14.14 -4.51 4.59
C VAL A 293 14.23 -3.33 3.66
N PHE A 294 14.55 -3.60 2.39
CA PHE A 294 14.69 -2.58 1.37
C PHE A 294 14.07 -3.01 0.05
N GLY A 295 13.67 -2.06 -0.79
CA GLY A 295 13.06 -2.43 -2.06
C GLY A 295 12.56 -1.30 -2.93
N THR A 296 11.70 -1.68 -3.85
CA THR A 296 11.13 -0.93 -4.97
C THR A 296 12.15 -0.65 -6.06
N ARG A 297 12.95 0.38 -6.07
CA ARG A 297 14.02 0.73 -7.02
C ARG A 297 13.76 0.35 -8.50
N ARG A 298 13.12 -0.76 -8.77
CA ARG A 298 12.73 -1.24 -10.10
C ARG A 298 11.40 -1.96 -10.04
N VAL A 299 10.45 -1.53 -10.85
CA VAL A 299 9.10 -2.07 -10.92
C VAL A 299 8.81 -2.68 -12.29
N GLN A 300 7.82 -3.56 -12.37
CA GLN A 300 7.44 -4.26 -13.59
C GLN A 300 5.91 -4.21 -13.75
N THR A 301 5.43 -4.00 -14.97
CA THR A 301 3.98 -4.09 -15.25
C THR A 301 3.54 -5.53 -15.43
N GLY A 302 2.25 -5.79 -15.17
CA GLY A 302 1.57 -7.05 -15.45
C GLY A 302 0.31 -6.89 -16.28
N ARG A 303 -0.22 -8.02 -16.75
CA ARG A 303 -1.53 -8.12 -17.41
C ARG A 303 -2.32 -9.22 -16.73
N ASN A 304 -3.62 -9.03 -16.60
CA ASN A 304 -4.48 -10.07 -16.05
C ASN A 304 -4.65 -11.25 -17.01
N PRO A 305 -4.79 -12.48 -16.48
CA PRO A 305 -4.69 -12.81 -15.07
C PRO A 305 -3.27 -12.60 -14.52
N LEU A 306 -3.16 -12.01 -13.33
CA LEU A 306 -1.87 -11.73 -12.70
C LEU A 306 -1.27 -13.03 -12.15
N PRO A 307 -0.07 -13.43 -12.60
CA PRO A 307 0.56 -14.62 -12.06
C PRO A 307 1.02 -14.41 -10.64
N SER A 308 0.82 -15.38 -9.79
CA SER A 308 1.57 -15.50 -8.56
C SER A 308 3.01 -15.87 -8.89
N ARG A 309 3.99 -15.10 -8.41
CA ARG A 309 5.40 -15.29 -8.80
C ARG A 309 6.38 -14.89 -7.72
N THR A 310 7.60 -15.38 -7.84
CA THR A 310 8.76 -14.83 -7.13
C THR A 310 9.28 -13.57 -7.83
N PRO A 311 10.06 -12.72 -7.16
CA PRO A 311 10.82 -11.67 -7.82
C PRO A 311 11.73 -12.23 -8.93
N ALA A 312 11.83 -11.51 -10.04
CA ALA A 312 12.81 -11.87 -11.05
C ALA A 312 14.23 -11.69 -10.49
N ARG A 313 15.10 -12.70 -10.63
CA ARG A 313 16.46 -12.69 -10.09
C ARG A 313 17.23 -11.42 -10.45
N LYS A 314 17.15 -10.98 -11.71
CA LYS A 314 17.79 -9.76 -12.18
C LYS A 314 17.31 -8.50 -11.43
N VAL A 315 16.04 -8.45 -11.03
CA VAL A 315 15.49 -7.32 -10.25
C VAL A 315 15.98 -7.38 -8.81
N ALA A 316 15.97 -8.56 -8.20
CA ALA A 316 16.51 -8.75 -6.84
C ALA A 316 18.00 -8.42 -6.76
N ASP A 317 18.79 -8.83 -7.76
CA ASP A 317 20.23 -8.49 -7.84
C ASP A 317 20.46 -6.98 -8.07
N ASP A 318 19.57 -6.28 -8.78
CA ASP A 318 19.62 -4.80 -8.92
C ASP A 318 19.31 -4.10 -7.60
N LEU A 319 18.33 -4.60 -6.83
CA LEU A 319 18.05 -4.11 -5.47
C LEU A 319 19.27 -4.23 -4.56
N VAL A 320 19.91 -5.40 -4.56
CA VAL A 320 21.12 -5.64 -3.75
C VAL A 320 22.28 -4.71 -4.17
N ARG A 321 22.45 -4.47 -5.47
CA ARG A 321 23.45 -3.47 -5.94
C ARG A 321 23.11 -2.09 -5.41
N GLY A 322 21.84 -1.66 -5.54
CA GLY A 322 21.41 -0.37 -5.03
C GLY A 322 21.63 -0.20 -3.54
N PHE A 323 21.34 -1.22 -2.75
CA PHE A 323 21.62 -1.23 -1.32
C PHE A 323 23.13 -1.03 -1.04
N ARG A 324 24.00 -1.78 -1.72
CA ARG A 324 25.46 -1.67 -1.55
C ARG A 324 26.04 -0.34 -2.00
N ASP A 325 25.41 0.30 -2.98
CA ASP A 325 25.79 1.63 -3.45
C ASP A 325 25.37 2.71 -2.44
N ARG A 326 24.17 2.57 -1.82
CA ARG A 326 23.65 3.51 -0.81
C ARG A 326 24.36 3.37 0.55
N PHE A 327 24.77 2.16 0.91
CA PHE A 327 25.38 1.86 2.21
C PHE A 327 26.76 1.19 2.02
N PRO A 328 27.80 1.97 1.63
CA PRO A 328 29.15 1.41 1.41
C PRO A 328 29.70 0.67 2.64
N GLY A 329 29.40 1.14 3.86
CA GLY A 329 29.81 0.49 5.11
C GLY A 329 29.10 -0.84 5.43
N LEU A 330 28.04 -1.20 4.64
CA LEU A 330 27.29 -2.45 4.80
C LEU A 330 27.40 -3.38 3.57
N ARG A 331 28.40 -3.21 2.72
CA ARG A 331 28.54 -4.02 1.48
C ARG A 331 28.72 -5.50 1.72
N ASP A 332 29.28 -5.88 2.86
CA ASP A 332 29.50 -7.25 3.31
C ASP A 332 28.23 -7.95 3.80
N ILE A 333 27.19 -7.18 4.18
CA ILE A 333 25.94 -7.73 4.67
C ILE A 333 25.24 -8.55 3.58
N LYS A 334 24.81 -9.76 3.98
CA LYS A 334 24.23 -10.71 3.03
C LYS A 334 22.72 -10.54 2.92
N PRO A 335 22.17 -10.45 1.69
CA PRO A 335 20.74 -10.55 1.48
C PRO A 335 20.29 -12.00 1.74
N GLN A 336 19.28 -12.20 2.58
CA GLN A 336 18.76 -13.52 2.92
C GLN A 336 17.63 -13.94 1.99
N GLN A 337 16.63 -13.09 1.83
CA GLN A 337 15.44 -13.42 1.08
C GLN A 337 14.91 -12.24 0.29
N ALA A 338 14.14 -12.54 -0.76
CA ALA A 338 13.43 -11.55 -1.56
C ALA A 338 12.02 -12.03 -1.89
N TRP A 339 11.06 -11.13 -1.82
CA TRP A 339 9.66 -11.35 -2.18
C TRP A 339 9.10 -10.14 -2.92
N GLY A 340 7.83 -10.19 -3.28
CA GLY A 340 7.18 -9.07 -3.92
C GLY A 340 5.68 -9.22 -3.97
N GLY A 341 5.04 -8.19 -4.54
CA GLY A 341 3.59 -8.14 -4.65
C GLY A 341 3.11 -7.24 -5.78
N TRP A 342 1.86 -7.49 -6.20
CA TRP A 342 1.17 -6.65 -7.16
C TRP A 342 0.48 -5.48 -6.44
N ILE A 343 0.67 -4.28 -6.96
CA ILE A 343 -0.05 -3.07 -6.57
C ILE A 343 -0.83 -2.53 -7.76
N GLY A 344 -1.98 -1.91 -7.52
CA GLY A 344 -2.74 -1.18 -8.53
C GLY A 344 -2.30 0.27 -8.58
N MET A 345 -1.95 0.77 -9.76
CA MET A 345 -1.62 2.19 -9.99
C MET A 345 -2.74 2.84 -10.80
N SER A 346 -3.34 3.91 -10.29
CA SER A 346 -4.30 4.73 -11.04
C SER A 346 -3.59 5.64 -12.04
N SER A 347 -4.30 6.10 -13.07
CA SER A 347 -3.76 7.06 -14.05
C SER A 347 -3.47 8.43 -13.45
N THR A 348 -4.11 8.77 -12.33
CA THR A 348 -3.94 10.06 -11.63
C THR A 348 -2.91 10.01 -10.50
N TRP A 349 -2.44 8.82 -10.13
CA TRP A 349 -1.57 8.57 -8.96
C TRP A 349 -2.21 8.95 -7.62
N LEU A 350 -3.49 9.29 -7.62
CA LEU A 350 -4.28 9.58 -6.43
C LEU A 350 -5.10 8.36 -6.01
N PRO A 351 -5.38 8.19 -4.71
CA PRO A 351 -6.31 7.17 -4.23
C PRO A 351 -7.69 7.35 -4.89
N VAL A 352 -8.41 6.27 -5.10
CA VAL A 352 -9.68 6.29 -5.81
C VAL A 352 -10.70 5.39 -5.13
N ALA A 353 -11.86 5.96 -4.85
CA ALA A 353 -13.08 5.25 -4.48
C ALA A 353 -14.27 5.73 -5.32
N GLY A 354 -15.28 4.89 -5.49
CA GLY A 354 -16.46 5.29 -6.29
C GLY A 354 -17.49 4.18 -6.42
N GLU A 355 -18.36 4.36 -7.41
CA GLU A 355 -19.42 3.43 -7.78
C GLU A 355 -19.14 2.83 -9.16
N ALA A 356 -19.19 1.52 -9.27
CA ALA A 356 -19.15 0.81 -10.54
C ALA A 356 -20.57 0.74 -11.16
N SER A 357 -21.58 0.58 -10.31
CA SER A 357 -23.00 0.60 -10.65
C SER A 357 -23.83 1.06 -9.45
N ASP A 358 -25.18 0.97 -9.52
CA ASP A 358 -26.09 1.37 -8.43
C ASP A 358 -25.90 0.53 -7.16
N ASN A 359 -25.51 -0.73 -7.33
CA ASN A 359 -25.36 -1.68 -6.23
C ASN A 359 -23.91 -2.10 -5.97
N VAL A 360 -22.93 -1.56 -6.71
CA VAL A 360 -21.52 -1.95 -6.60
C VAL A 360 -20.63 -0.72 -6.37
N LEU A 361 -19.99 -0.68 -5.20
CA LEU A 361 -18.97 0.31 -4.84
C LEU A 361 -17.57 -0.30 -5.01
N TYR A 362 -16.54 0.58 -5.06
CA TYR A 362 -15.16 0.11 -5.15
C TYR A 362 -14.17 1.00 -4.39
N SER A 363 -13.11 0.36 -3.88
CA SER A 363 -11.84 0.98 -3.46
C SER A 363 -10.71 0.21 -4.11
N LEU A 364 -10.10 0.78 -5.14
CA LEU A 364 -9.11 0.13 -6.00
C LEU A 364 -7.94 1.07 -6.28
N ALA A 365 -6.82 0.54 -6.78
CA ALA A 365 -5.65 1.33 -7.17
C ALA A 365 -5.03 2.14 -6.02
N CYS A 366 -4.44 1.44 -5.05
CA CYS A 366 -3.82 2.02 -3.86
C CYS A 366 -2.52 2.82 -4.12
N ASN A 367 -1.99 2.81 -5.35
CA ASN A 367 -0.78 3.52 -5.78
C ASN A 367 0.48 3.25 -4.93
N GLY A 368 0.55 2.10 -4.25
CA GLY A 368 1.68 1.73 -3.39
C GLY A 368 1.67 2.35 -1.99
N HIS A 369 0.71 3.22 -1.66
CA HIS A 369 0.55 3.89 -0.36
C HIS A 369 -0.69 3.41 0.40
N GLY A 370 -1.17 2.20 0.10
CA GLY A 370 -2.49 1.73 0.50
C GLY A 370 -2.61 1.13 1.90
N PHE A 371 -1.54 0.98 2.68
CA PHE A 371 -1.64 0.23 3.94
C PHE A 371 -2.70 0.84 4.88
N ALA A 372 -2.57 2.09 5.26
CA ALA A 372 -3.56 2.81 6.06
C ALA A 372 -4.80 3.21 5.24
N GLN A 373 -4.57 3.79 4.07
CA GLN A 373 -5.61 4.41 3.25
C GLN A 373 -6.69 3.42 2.82
N THR A 374 -6.34 2.19 2.41
CA THR A 374 -7.35 1.22 1.97
C THR A 374 -8.24 0.75 3.12
N GLN A 375 -7.71 0.64 4.33
CA GLN A 375 -8.47 0.28 5.53
C GLN A 375 -9.49 1.38 5.86
N TYR A 376 -9.05 2.63 5.89
CA TYR A 376 -9.90 3.78 6.16
C TYR A 376 -10.99 3.93 5.11
N VAL A 377 -10.62 3.83 3.83
CA VAL A 377 -11.60 3.89 2.73
C VAL A 377 -12.59 2.72 2.81
N GLY A 378 -12.14 1.51 3.13
CA GLY A 378 -13.03 0.36 3.34
C GLY A 378 -14.07 0.63 4.43
N HIS A 379 -13.64 1.19 5.56
CA HIS A 379 -14.52 1.60 6.67
C HIS A 379 -15.55 2.65 6.23
N LEU A 380 -15.12 3.71 5.56
CA LEU A 380 -16.01 4.78 5.08
C LEU A 380 -16.99 4.29 4.00
N LEU A 381 -16.57 3.37 3.14
CA LEU A 381 -17.45 2.76 2.15
C LEU A 381 -18.50 1.84 2.80
N ALA A 382 -18.13 1.13 3.86
CA ALA A 382 -19.09 0.36 4.65
C ALA A 382 -20.16 1.26 5.30
N ASP A 383 -19.78 2.43 5.82
CA ASP A 383 -20.71 3.42 6.32
C ASP A 383 -21.63 3.93 5.19
N ARG A 384 -21.09 4.20 4.01
CA ARG A 384 -21.84 4.62 2.83
C ARG A 384 -22.84 3.56 2.36
N ILE A 385 -22.45 2.30 2.34
CA ILE A 385 -23.31 1.14 2.03
C ILE A 385 -24.46 1.05 3.04
N GLY A 386 -24.19 1.34 4.31
CA GLY A 386 -25.18 1.40 5.39
C GLY A 386 -26.10 2.63 5.35
N GLY A 387 -26.02 3.48 4.31
CA GLY A 387 -26.90 4.63 4.11
C GLY A 387 -26.39 5.95 4.68
N ALA A 388 -25.17 6.00 5.21
CA ALA A 388 -24.57 7.26 5.65
C ALA A 388 -24.31 8.22 4.46
N PRO A 389 -24.36 9.55 4.67
CA PRO A 389 -23.95 10.52 3.66
C PRO A 389 -22.48 10.31 3.25
N LEU A 390 -22.09 10.84 2.10
CA LEU A 390 -20.70 10.80 1.65
C LEU A 390 -19.82 11.57 2.64
N HIS A 391 -18.91 10.87 3.31
CA HIS A 391 -17.96 11.46 4.26
C HIS A 391 -17.00 12.41 3.53
N ASP A 392 -16.60 13.53 4.15
CA ASP A 392 -15.73 14.55 3.52
C ASP A 392 -14.42 13.98 3.03
N ASP A 393 -13.78 13.09 3.80
CA ASP A 393 -12.53 12.44 3.39
C ASP A 393 -12.75 11.45 2.24
N LEU A 394 -13.89 10.76 2.21
CA LEU A 394 -14.25 9.94 1.07
C LEU A 394 -14.53 10.81 -0.17
N ALA A 395 -15.18 11.97 0.01
CA ALA A 395 -15.40 12.95 -1.07
C ALA A 395 -14.06 13.47 -1.67
N ALA A 396 -13.01 13.57 -0.85
CA ALA A 396 -11.67 13.95 -1.30
C ALA A 396 -11.07 13.01 -2.38
N ILE A 397 -11.48 11.76 -2.41
CA ILE A 397 -10.98 10.74 -3.35
C ILE A 397 -12.11 10.14 -4.21
N TRP A 398 -13.32 10.70 -4.11
CA TRP A 398 -14.48 10.15 -4.78
C TRP A 398 -14.48 10.40 -6.28
N HIS A 399 -14.47 9.33 -7.04
CA HIS A 399 -14.48 9.38 -8.49
C HIS A 399 -15.86 9.12 -9.09
N GLY A 400 -16.79 8.59 -8.30
CA GLY A 400 -18.12 8.19 -8.75
C GLY A 400 -18.04 7.20 -9.90
N ARG A 401 -18.86 7.38 -10.93
CA ARG A 401 -18.92 6.54 -12.16
C ARG A 401 -18.13 7.12 -13.34
N LYS A 402 -17.14 7.97 -13.09
CA LYS A 402 -16.34 8.56 -14.15
C LYS A 402 -15.48 7.50 -14.85
N ARG A 403 -15.29 7.69 -16.15
CA ARG A 403 -14.37 6.85 -16.94
C ARG A 403 -12.94 7.20 -16.62
N PHE A 404 -12.08 6.18 -16.58
CA PHE A 404 -10.65 6.36 -16.43
C PHE A 404 -9.98 6.33 -17.79
N TRP A 405 -9.04 7.26 -17.98
CA TRP A 405 -8.17 7.24 -19.17
C TRP A 405 -7.15 6.10 -19.03
N PRO A 406 -6.71 5.49 -20.16
CA PRO A 406 -5.62 4.53 -20.11
C PRO A 406 -4.41 5.12 -19.40
N SER A 407 -3.82 4.35 -18.50
CA SER A 407 -2.64 4.78 -17.77
C SER A 407 -1.43 4.87 -18.71
N LEU A 408 -0.65 5.94 -18.57
CA LEU A 408 0.68 6.05 -19.19
C LEU A 408 1.73 5.20 -18.48
N VAL A 409 1.38 4.56 -17.35
CA VAL A 409 2.24 3.64 -16.61
C VAL A 409 2.38 2.34 -17.39
N GLY A 410 3.29 2.32 -18.35
CA GLY A 410 3.62 1.14 -19.15
C GLY A 410 5.07 0.72 -18.95
N ALA A 411 5.44 -0.50 -19.37
CA ALA A 411 6.80 -1.00 -19.24
C ALA A 411 7.88 -0.06 -19.83
N PRO A 412 7.70 0.58 -20.99
CA PRO A 412 8.66 1.55 -21.51
C PRO A 412 8.82 2.79 -20.61
N ALA A 413 7.71 3.35 -20.09
CA ALA A 413 7.74 4.51 -19.22
C ALA A 413 8.44 4.22 -17.90
N LEU A 414 8.13 3.09 -17.26
CA LEU A 414 8.79 2.65 -16.04
C LEU A 414 10.28 2.37 -16.24
N TYR A 415 10.66 1.84 -17.39
CA TYR A 415 12.08 1.63 -17.72
C TYR A 415 12.80 2.96 -17.95
N ALA A 416 12.18 3.93 -18.63
CA ALA A 416 12.72 5.27 -18.82
C ALA A 416 12.89 6.00 -17.46
N ALA A 417 11.90 5.92 -16.56
CA ALA A 417 11.98 6.46 -15.22
C ALA A 417 13.15 5.84 -14.42
N TRP A 418 13.29 4.51 -14.46
CA TRP A 418 14.42 3.82 -13.85
C TRP A 418 15.79 4.27 -14.40
N LEU A 419 15.90 4.46 -15.72
CA LEU A 419 17.14 4.97 -16.34
C LEU A 419 17.44 6.40 -15.90
N ALA A 420 16.42 7.27 -15.82
CA ALA A 420 16.56 8.65 -15.38
C ALA A 420 17.04 8.72 -13.92
N ASP A 421 16.44 7.91 -13.03
CA ASP A 421 16.89 7.82 -11.64
C ASP A 421 18.35 7.36 -11.54
N ARG A 422 18.76 6.34 -12.32
CA ARG A 422 20.17 5.86 -12.32
C ARG A 422 21.14 6.90 -12.89
N ALA A 423 20.73 7.68 -13.89
CA ALA A 423 21.52 8.79 -14.41
C ALA A 423 21.66 9.91 -13.36
N SER A 424 20.59 10.26 -12.67
CA SER A 424 20.60 11.21 -11.56
C SER A 424 21.57 10.79 -10.43
N ASP A 425 21.56 9.51 -10.04
CA ASP A 425 22.50 8.99 -9.04
C ASP A 425 23.97 9.16 -9.46
N ARG A 426 24.30 8.84 -10.71
CA ARG A 426 25.66 9.00 -11.23
C ARG A 426 26.11 10.45 -11.24
N LEU A 427 25.23 11.36 -11.62
CA LEU A 427 25.52 12.81 -11.59
C LEU A 427 25.70 13.30 -10.16
N ALA A 428 24.86 12.86 -9.23
CA ALA A 428 24.99 13.22 -7.81
C ALA A 428 26.33 12.76 -7.22
N ALA A 429 26.78 11.55 -7.56
CA ALA A 429 28.08 11.03 -7.12
C ALA A 429 29.29 11.83 -7.65
N LEU A 430 29.13 12.59 -8.73
CA LEU A 430 30.17 13.47 -9.28
C LEU A 430 30.15 14.89 -8.71
N THR A 431 29.04 15.29 -8.05
CA THR A 431 28.79 16.68 -7.63
C THR A 431 28.60 16.87 -6.11
N ASN A 432 28.51 15.77 -5.37
CA ASN A 432 28.50 15.74 -3.89
C ASN A 432 29.92 15.49 -3.37
#